data_5d5702ed5bf40346b6f1a10448326a09
#
_entry.id   5d5702ed5bf40346b6f1a10448326a09
#
_cell.length_a   1.000
_cell.length_b   1.000
_cell.length_c   1.000
_cell.angle_alpha   90.00
_cell.angle_beta   90.00
_cell.angle_gamma   90.00
#
_symmetry.space_group_name_H-M   'P 1'
#
loop_
_entity.id
_entity.type
_entity.pdbx_description
1 polymer ?
#
loop_
_entity_poly.entity_id
_entity_poly.type
_entity_poly.pdbx_seq_one_letter_code
_entity_poly.pdbx_strand_id
1 'polypeptide(L)'
;MKMGYLSVLAAAPTAFLLAISWTPPSASAQEARPKYPGAARPTKAPPPGPPGPVPRTPDGKPDFSGIWNAQRALPGDPEPDMLPWAAALTKERTENYSADDPEARCVPGGVPRATPYHVQMVSTPALVLILFEGNIHSFRQIFLDRKEHLKITQPLWYGDSIGRWEGDTLVVDSIGFNDKFWFDMAGHPHTTQLHVVERYHRRDYGNMDVEVTIQDPGAYAKPWVQHRLATLEPDWDVLEYVCNENNQDPGRLVGDKHR
;
A
#
# COMPACT_ATOMS: atom_id res chain seq x y z
N MET A 1 21.06 -93.77 -26.49
CA MET A 1 21.18 -92.32 -26.04
C MET A 1 19.83 -91.69 -26.23
N LYS A 2 19.05 -91.46 -25.13
CA LYS A 2 17.74 -90.80 -25.13
C LYS A 2 17.88 -89.55 -24.32
N MET A 3 17.78 -88.40 -24.97
CA MET A 3 17.77 -87.07 -24.36
C MET A 3 16.32 -86.73 -23.91
N GLY A 4 16.17 -86.58 -22.59
CA GLY A 4 14.89 -86.12 -22.00
C GLY A 4 14.79 -84.60 -21.97
N TYR A 5 13.68 -84.12 -22.49
CA TYR A 5 13.35 -82.67 -22.39
C TYR A 5 12.65 -82.40 -21.06
N LEU A 6 13.25 -81.53 -20.26
CA LEU A 6 12.63 -81.02 -19.05
C LEU A 6 11.74 -79.79 -19.47
N SER A 7 10.44 -79.91 -19.24
CA SER A 7 9.49 -78.79 -19.46
C SER A 7 9.46 -77.94 -18.19
N VAL A 8 9.89 -76.69 -18.33
CA VAL A 8 9.77 -75.69 -17.28
C VAL A 8 8.43 -74.98 -17.44
N LEU A 9 7.55 -75.18 -16.46
CA LEU A 9 6.28 -74.42 -16.33
C LEU A 9 6.61 -73.06 -15.76
N ALA A 10 6.43 -72.01 -16.57
CA ALA A 10 6.49 -70.58 -16.14
C ALA A 10 5.14 -70.19 -15.51
N ALA A 11 5.15 -69.96 -14.20
CA ALA A 11 4.01 -69.34 -13.52
C ALA A 11 4.02 -67.85 -13.76
N ALA A 12 2.96 -67.30 -14.39
CA ALA A 12 2.76 -65.85 -14.57
C ALA A 12 2.24 -65.23 -13.26
N PRO A 13 2.80 -64.09 -12.82
CA PRO A 13 2.24 -63.38 -11.68
C PRO A 13 0.98 -62.59 -12.09
N THR A 14 -0.13 -62.90 -11.43
CA THR A 14 -1.39 -62.14 -11.54
C THR A 14 -1.22 -60.82 -10.82
N ALA A 15 -1.03 -59.74 -11.59
CA ALA A 15 -1.02 -58.37 -11.06
C ALA A 15 -2.45 -57.97 -10.70
N PHE A 16 -2.73 -57.84 -9.42
CA PHE A 16 -3.96 -57.23 -8.90
C PHE A 16 -3.85 -55.71 -9.04
N LEU A 17 -4.46 -55.14 -10.07
CA LEU A 17 -4.65 -53.71 -10.19
C LEU A 17 -5.73 -53.23 -9.23
N LEU A 18 -5.32 -52.71 -8.07
CA LEU A 18 -6.18 -51.93 -7.20
C LEU A 18 -6.47 -50.58 -7.88
N ALA A 19 -7.62 -50.50 -8.55
CA ALA A 19 -8.14 -49.24 -9.03
C ALA A 19 -8.57 -48.41 -7.82
N ILE A 20 -7.69 -47.51 -7.35
CA ILE A 20 -8.07 -46.46 -6.40
C ILE A 20 -8.93 -45.46 -7.18
N SER A 21 -10.25 -45.56 -7.02
CA SER A 21 -11.20 -44.56 -7.53
C SER A 21 -11.00 -43.27 -6.75
N TRP A 22 -10.24 -42.35 -7.30
CA TRP A 22 -10.12 -41.00 -6.78
C TRP A 22 -11.43 -40.27 -7.15
N THR A 23 -12.37 -40.21 -6.20
CA THR A 23 -13.51 -39.29 -6.32
C THR A 23 -13.01 -37.91 -5.94
N PRO A 24 -13.02 -36.92 -6.85
CA PRO A 24 -12.70 -35.58 -6.47
C PRO A 24 -13.74 -35.10 -5.43
N PRO A 25 -13.32 -34.33 -4.40
CA PRO A 25 -14.28 -33.80 -3.42
C PRO A 25 -15.35 -33.01 -4.18
N SER A 26 -16.61 -33.36 -3.86
CA SER A 26 -17.77 -32.70 -4.46
C SER A 26 -17.66 -31.18 -4.28
N ALA A 27 -17.94 -30.43 -5.34
CA ALA A 27 -17.89 -28.97 -5.43
C ALA A 27 -18.91 -28.22 -4.53
N SER A 28 -19.40 -28.86 -3.47
CA SER A 28 -20.45 -28.32 -2.59
C SER A 28 -19.95 -27.66 -1.29
N ALA A 29 -18.65 -27.52 -1.10
CA ALA A 29 -18.07 -26.77 0.03
C ALA A 29 -17.42 -25.47 -0.44
N GLN A 30 -18.11 -24.72 -1.27
CA GLN A 30 -17.81 -23.32 -1.45
C GLN A 30 -18.49 -22.59 -0.28
N GLU A 31 -17.87 -22.72 0.92
CA GLU A 31 -18.21 -21.82 2.03
C GLU A 31 -18.19 -20.40 1.48
N ALA A 32 -19.28 -19.66 1.69
CA ALA A 32 -19.36 -18.27 1.34
C ALA A 32 -18.11 -17.59 1.91
N ARG A 33 -17.17 -17.21 1.05
CA ARG A 33 -15.96 -16.50 1.48
C ARG A 33 -16.42 -15.35 2.36
N PRO A 34 -15.83 -15.15 3.54
CA PRO A 34 -16.18 -14.01 4.36
C PRO A 34 -16.05 -12.78 3.46
N LYS A 35 -17.08 -11.94 3.41
CA LYS A 35 -17.01 -10.65 2.71
C LYS A 35 -15.73 -10.00 3.21
N TYR A 36 -14.77 -9.75 2.32
CA TYR A 36 -13.60 -8.96 2.66
C TYR A 36 -14.16 -7.65 3.21
N PRO A 37 -13.97 -7.33 4.50
CA PRO A 37 -14.38 -6.03 4.98
C PRO A 37 -13.45 -5.09 4.24
N GLY A 38 -13.93 -4.49 3.16
CA GLY A 38 -13.20 -3.47 2.42
C GLY A 38 -12.57 -2.60 3.49
N ALA A 39 -11.28 -2.26 3.41
CA ALA A 39 -10.44 -1.80 4.52
C ALA A 39 -11.24 -1.02 5.57
N ALA A 40 -11.73 -1.76 6.57
CA ALA A 40 -12.60 -1.16 7.58
C ALA A 40 -11.80 -0.03 8.21
N ARG A 41 -12.35 1.18 8.18
CA ARG A 41 -11.71 2.32 8.84
C ARG A 41 -11.39 1.93 10.27
N PRO A 42 -10.22 2.32 10.79
CA PRO A 42 -9.86 1.99 12.15
C PRO A 42 -10.92 2.55 13.10
N THR A 43 -11.44 1.70 13.95
CA THR A 43 -12.41 2.09 15.00
C THR A 43 -11.70 2.61 16.25
N LYS A 44 -10.37 2.47 16.31
CA LYS A 44 -9.53 2.88 17.43
C LYS A 44 -8.27 3.57 16.90
N ALA A 45 -7.91 4.68 17.54
CA ALA A 45 -6.64 5.35 17.26
C ALA A 45 -5.45 4.41 17.51
N PRO A 46 -4.37 4.51 16.72
CA PRO A 46 -3.14 3.78 16.97
C PRO A 46 -2.53 4.18 18.33
N PRO A 47 -1.72 3.30 18.95
CA PRO A 47 -1.00 3.67 20.15
C PRO A 47 -0.06 4.85 19.87
N PRO A 48 0.15 5.76 20.84
CA PRO A 48 1.10 6.85 20.68
C PRO A 48 2.54 6.32 20.66
N GLY A 49 3.41 7.07 19.99
CA GLY A 49 4.85 6.86 20.03
C GLY A 49 5.49 7.33 21.35
N PRO A 50 6.81 7.17 21.48
CA PRO A 50 7.53 7.54 22.71
C PRO A 50 7.41 9.04 23.01
N PRO A 51 7.24 9.44 24.27
CA PRO A 51 7.10 10.84 24.66
C PRO A 51 8.45 11.57 24.63
N GLY A 52 8.42 12.89 24.53
CA GLY A 52 9.60 13.75 24.64
C GLY A 52 9.42 15.07 23.89
N PRO A 53 10.36 16.02 24.04
CA PRO A 53 10.31 17.29 23.34
C PRO A 53 10.54 17.08 21.84
N VAL A 54 9.97 17.97 21.00
CA VAL A 54 10.18 17.97 19.55
C VAL A 54 11.65 18.28 19.25
N PRO A 55 12.40 17.38 18.57
CA PRO A 55 13.72 17.69 18.10
C PRO A 55 13.66 18.79 17.03
N ARG A 56 14.74 19.59 16.94
CA ARG A 56 14.82 20.68 15.97
C ARG A 56 16.11 20.61 15.16
N THR A 57 15.99 20.97 13.91
CA THR A 57 17.10 21.18 12.99
C THR A 57 17.90 22.44 13.39
N PRO A 58 19.14 22.65 12.89
CA PRO A 58 19.94 23.82 13.22
C PRO A 58 19.29 25.17 12.90
N ASP A 59 18.38 25.22 11.92
CA ASP A 59 17.60 26.40 11.57
C ASP A 59 16.32 26.56 12.43
N GLY A 60 16.16 25.72 13.46
CA GLY A 60 15.09 25.82 14.45
C GLY A 60 13.75 25.21 14.04
N LYS A 61 13.65 24.62 12.88
CA LYS A 61 12.44 23.93 12.42
C LYS A 61 12.31 22.56 13.09
N PRO A 62 11.10 22.00 13.24
CA PRO A 62 10.95 20.62 13.67
C PRO A 62 11.73 19.66 12.78
N ASP A 63 12.52 18.80 13.38
CA ASP A 63 13.25 17.76 12.67
C ASP A 63 12.33 16.54 12.50
N PHE A 64 12.11 16.11 11.25
CA PHE A 64 11.32 14.92 10.94
C PHE A 64 12.18 13.69 10.74
N SER A 65 13.49 13.79 10.91
CA SER A 65 14.40 12.65 10.75
C SER A 65 14.06 11.54 11.73
N GLY A 66 14.17 10.29 11.24
CA GLY A 66 13.90 9.08 11.99
C GLY A 66 13.09 8.08 11.19
N ILE A 67 12.83 6.95 11.81
CA ILE A 67 12.01 5.89 11.24
C ILE A 67 10.62 5.98 11.84
N TRP A 68 9.63 6.08 10.97
CA TRP A 68 8.25 6.26 11.35
C TRP A 68 7.43 5.07 10.92
N ASN A 69 6.62 4.55 11.83
CA ASN A 69 5.56 3.64 11.47
C ASN A 69 4.61 4.35 10.50
N ALA A 70 4.07 3.60 9.55
CA ALA A 70 3.21 4.19 8.51
C ALA A 70 2.12 5.07 9.11
N GLN A 71 1.85 6.16 8.42
CA GLN A 71 0.78 7.09 8.76
C GLN A 71 -0.56 6.36 8.80
N ARG A 72 -1.06 6.08 9.98
CA ARG A 72 -2.32 5.37 10.17
C ARG A 72 -3.47 6.35 10.19
N ALA A 73 -4.51 6.07 9.39
CA ALA A 73 -5.73 6.85 9.41
C ALA A 73 -6.35 6.86 10.82
N LEU A 74 -6.82 8.02 11.24
CA LEU A 74 -7.57 8.17 12.48
C LEU A 74 -9.05 7.85 12.26
N PRO A 75 -9.78 7.38 13.28
CA PRO A 75 -11.21 7.19 13.19
C PRO A 75 -11.95 8.52 13.11
N GLY A 76 -13.09 8.53 12.42
CA GLY A 76 -14.01 9.68 12.42
C GLY A 76 -13.95 10.56 11.17
N ASP A 77 -12.99 10.35 10.27
CA ASP A 77 -12.99 11.07 9.00
C ASP A 77 -14.21 10.70 8.14
N PRO A 78 -14.78 11.64 7.39
CA PRO A 78 -15.91 11.37 6.52
C PRO A 78 -15.54 10.48 5.34
N GLU A 79 -16.50 9.74 4.79
CA GLU A 79 -16.34 9.09 3.51
C GLU A 79 -16.20 10.13 2.39
N PRO A 80 -15.42 9.83 1.33
CA PRO A 80 -15.29 10.76 0.21
C PRO A 80 -16.60 10.90 -0.57
N ASP A 81 -16.87 12.14 -1.02
CA ASP A 81 -17.99 12.44 -1.92
C ASP A 81 -17.60 12.12 -3.37
N MET A 82 -17.70 10.84 -3.73
CA MET A 82 -17.24 10.32 -5.03
C MET A 82 -18.23 10.64 -6.16
N LEU A 83 -17.69 10.95 -7.34
CA LEU A 83 -18.47 10.97 -8.56
C LEU A 83 -18.98 9.56 -8.91
N PRO A 84 -20.10 9.43 -9.65
CA PRO A 84 -20.73 8.13 -9.88
C PRO A 84 -19.82 7.04 -10.44
N TRP A 85 -18.92 7.38 -11.35
CA TRP A 85 -17.98 6.42 -11.92
C TRP A 85 -16.93 5.95 -10.88
N ALA A 86 -16.43 6.87 -10.04
CA ALA A 86 -15.45 6.55 -9.01
C ALA A 86 -16.06 5.66 -7.92
N ALA A 87 -17.31 5.95 -7.52
CA ALA A 87 -18.07 5.11 -6.59
C ALA A 87 -18.34 3.71 -7.15
N ALA A 88 -18.72 3.62 -8.43
CA ALA A 88 -18.96 2.34 -9.09
C ALA A 88 -17.67 1.50 -9.18
N LEU A 89 -16.55 2.12 -9.53
CA LEU A 89 -15.25 1.46 -9.62
C LEU A 89 -14.73 1.03 -8.24
N THR A 90 -14.87 1.86 -7.21
CA THR A 90 -14.51 1.49 -5.83
C THR A 90 -15.31 0.28 -5.36
N LYS A 91 -16.63 0.27 -5.63
CA LYS A 91 -17.49 -0.87 -5.32
C LYS A 91 -17.03 -2.13 -6.04
N GLU A 92 -16.77 -2.06 -7.34
CA GLU A 92 -16.28 -3.19 -8.15
C GLU A 92 -14.98 -3.74 -7.57
N ARG A 93 -14.01 -2.88 -7.25
CA ARG A 93 -12.72 -3.26 -6.67
C ARG A 93 -12.89 -3.95 -5.30
N THR A 94 -13.76 -3.41 -4.46
CA THR A 94 -14.07 -4.00 -3.15
C THR A 94 -14.74 -5.37 -3.29
N GLU A 95 -15.71 -5.51 -4.20
CA GLU A 95 -16.41 -6.77 -4.47
C GLU A 95 -15.47 -7.83 -5.08
N ASN A 96 -14.46 -7.40 -5.82
CA ASN A 96 -13.40 -8.26 -6.38
C ASN A 96 -12.22 -8.47 -5.40
N TYR A 97 -12.40 -8.17 -4.11
CA TYR A 97 -11.37 -8.36 -3.06
C TYR A 97 -10.05 -7.68 -3.36
N SER A 98 -10.07 -6.54 -4.03
CA SER A 98 -8.90 -5.77 -4.44
C SER A 98 -7.86 -6.58 -5.24
N ALA A 99 -8.32 -7.60 -5.98
CA ALA A 99 -7.47 -8.53 -6.73
C ALA A 99 -6.60 -7.84 -7.80
N ASP A 100 -7.06 -6.68 -8.28
CA ASP A 100 -6.33 -5.87 -9.27
C ASP A 100 -5.53 -4.73 -8.64
N ASP A 101 -5.30 -4.76 -7.32
CA ASP A 101 -4.52 -3.73 -6.64
C ASP A 101 -3.12 -3.63 -7.25
N PRO A 102 -2.72 -2.44 -7.74
CA PRO A 102 -1.42 -2.26 -8.37
C PRO A 102 -0.24 -2.64 -7.47
N GLU A 103 -0.36 -2.44 -6.15
CA GLU A 103 0.71 -2.78 -5.20
C GLU A 103 1.06 -4.26 -5.20
N ALA A 104 0.10 -5.14 -5.48
CA ALA A 104 0.37 -6.58 -5.61
C ALA A 104 1.35 -6.91 -6.76
N ARG A 105 1.55 -5.96 -7.69
CA ARG A 105 2.49 -6.07 -8.81
C ARG A 105 3.78 -5.31 -8.58
N CYS A 106 4.08 -4.98 -7.34
CA CYS A 106 5.32 -4.29 -6.95
C CYS A 106 5.52 -2.95 -7.67
N VAL A 107 4.47 -2.16 -7.79
CA VAL A 107 4.56 -0.77 -8.27
C VAL A 107 4.37 0.21 -7.12
N PRO A 108 4.81 1.47 -7.25
CA PRO A 108 4.68 2.45 -6.18
C PRO A 108 3.24 2.65 -5.74
N GLY A 109 3.01 2.78 -4.43
CA GLY A 109 1.67 3.03 -3.87
C GLY A 109 1.16 4.45 -4.09
N GLY A 110 2.02 5.38 -4.48
CA GLY A 110 1.65 6.79 -4.68
C GLY A 110 1.42 7.56 -3.39
N VAL A 111 0.75 8.70 -3.51
CA VAL A 111 0.42 9.60 -2.39
C VAL A 111 -1.09 9.85 -2.43
N PRO A 112 -1.77 9.79 -1.30
CA PRO A 112 -1.30 9.66 0.08
C PRO A 112 -1.44 8.24 0.64
N ARG A 113 -1.30 7.21 -0.16
CA ARG A 113 -1.52 5.83 0.30
C ARG A 113 -0.62 5.51 1.49
N ALA A 114 -1.25 5.19 2.63
CA ALA A 114 -0.54 4.67 3.77
C ALA A 114 -0.16 3.20 3.52
N THR A 115 1.10 2.88 3.68
CA THR A 115 1.58 1.50 3.59
C THR A 115 1.67 0.88 4.98
N PRO A 116 1.61 -0.44 5.14
CA PRO A 116 1.83 -1.08 6.44
C PRO A 116 3.32 -1.11 6.85
N TYR A 117 4.19 -0.59 6.01
CA TYR A 117 5.65 -0.61 6.20
C TYR A 117 6.15 0.71 6.77
N HIS A 118 7.35 0.65 7.39
CA HIS A 118 8.01 1.83 7.91
C HIS A 118 8.52 2.74 6.79
N VAL A 119 8.71 3.99 7.14
CA VAL A 119 9.36 4.96 6.29
C VAL A 119 10.49 5.63 7.06
N GLN A 120 11.62 5.83 6.42
CA GLN A 120 12.67 6.69 6.96
C GLN A 120 12.52 8.09 6.40
N MET A 121 12.42 9.06 7.27
CA MET A 121 12.46 10.47 6.89
C MET A 121 13.85 11.05 7.19
N VAL A 122 14.34 11.88 6.28
CA VAL A 122 15.59 12.64 6.46
C VAL A 122 15.30 14.10 6.16
N SER A 123 15.44 14.95 7.17
CA SER A 123 15.19 16.38 7.07
C SER A 123 16.51 17.13 6.87
N THR A 124 16.50 18.03 5.89
CA THR A 124 17.54 19.04 5.66
C THR A 124 16.89 20.41 5.46
N PRO A 125 17.61 21.51 5.50
CA PRO A 125 17.03 22.83 5.23
C PRO A 125 16.40 23.00 3.85
N ALA A 126 16.83 22.22 2.85
CA ALA A 126 16.35 22.31 1.47
C ALA A 126 15.43 21.18 1.05
N LEU A 127 15.39 20.08 1.80
CA LEU A 127 14.73 18.84 1.36
C LEU A 127 14.27 18.02 2.56
N VAL A 128 13.05 17.48 2.47
CA VAL A 128 12.66 16.30 3.25
C VAL A 128 12.60 15.12 2.29
N LEU A 129 13.39 14.09 2.58
CA LEU A 129 13.42 12.84 1.84
C LEU A 129 12.66 11.78 2.62
N ILE A 130 11.77 11.06 1.96
CA ILE A 130 11.02 9.92 2.52
C ILE A 130 11.47 8.68 1.76
N LEU A 131 12.09 7.74 2.46
CA LEU A 131 12.48 6.42 1.96
C LEU A 131 11.41 5.42 2.40
N PHE A 132 10.89 4.64 1.47
CA PHE A 132 9.88 3.63 1.75
C PHE A 132 10.53 2.25 1.92
N GLU A 133 10.23 1.56 3.02
CA GLU A 133 10.69 0.19 3.27
C GLU A 133 9.99 -0.81 2.35
N GLY A 134 8.69 -0.64 2.19
CA GLY A 134 7.85 -1.63 1.53
C GLY A 134 7.43 -1.30 0.09
N ASN A 135 6.75 -2.24 -0.53
CA ASN A 135 6.29 -2.29 -1.92
C ASN A 135 7.44 -2.38 -2.92
N ILE A 136 8.00 -1.25 -3.28
CA ILE A 136 9.29 -1.17 -3.95
C ILE A 136 10.15 -0.21 -3.15
N HIS A 137 11.43 -0.48 -3.09
CA HIS A 137 12.38 0.47 -2.54
C HIS A 137 12.35 1.73 -3.39
N SER A 138 11.67 2.73 -2.89
CA SER A 138 11.45 3.99 -3.57
C SER A 138 11.59 5.14 -2.59
N PHE A 139 11.58 6.34 -3.12
CA PHE A 139 11.70 7.54 -2.31
C PHE A 139 10.80 8.64 -2.85
N ARG A 140 10.45 9.55 -1.96
CA ARG A 140 9.75 10.80 -2.29
C ARG A 140 10.61 11.97 -1.82
N GLN A 141 10.71 13.00 -2.65
CA GLN A 141 11.42 14.23 -2.34
C GLN A 141 10.40 15.36 -2.15
N ILE A 142 10.53 16.08 -1.06
CA ILE A 142 9.75 17.29 -0.76
C ILE A 142 10.73 18.45 -0.72
N PHE A 143 10.71 19.29 -1.74
CA PHE A 143 11.66 20.39 -1.92
C PHE A 143 11.22 21.59 -1.11
N LEU A 144 12.08 22.09 -0.21
CA LEU A 144 11.82 23.23 0.66
C LEU A 144 12.40 24.53 0.11
N ASP A 145 13.34 24.42 -0.83
CA ASP A 145 14.02 25.52 -1.50
C ASP A 145 13.36 25.97 -2.80
N ARG A 146 12.37 25.22 -3.27
CA ARG A 146 11.57 25.59 -4.46
C ARG A 146 10.28 26.30 -4.07
N LYS A 147 9.91 27.30 -4.88
CA LYS A 147 8.67 28.07 -4.72
C LYS A 147 7.57 27.66 -5.68
N GLU A 148 7.94 26.99 -6.76
CA GLU A 148 7.04 26.57 -7.83
C GLU A 148 7.29 25.12 -8.21
N HIS A 149 6.23 24.46 -8.63
CA HIS A 149 6.32 23.12 -9.19
C HIS A 149 7.09 23.10 -10.52
N LEU A 150 7.71 21.96 -10.80
CA LEU A 150 8.28 21.73 -12.11
C LEU A 150 7.17 21.66 -13.18
N LYS A 151 7.50 22.02 -14.41
CA LYS A 151 6.64 21.72 -15.54
C LYS A 151 6.61 20.20 -15.75
N ILE A 152 5.53 19.57 -15.34
CA ILE A 152 5.36 18.12 -15.46
C ILE A 152 5.08 17.78 -16.92
N THR A 153 6.01 17.08 -17.55
CA THR A 153 5.88 16.58 -18.93
C THR A 153 5.46 15.10 -18.97
N GLN A 154 5.72 14.38 -17.88
CA GLN A 154 5.29 13.00 -17.70
C GLN A 154 4.75 12.83 -16.26
N PRO A 155 3.54 12.29 -16.10
CA PRO A 155 2.96 12.06 -14.78
C PRO A 155 3.80 11.08 -13.94
N LEU A 156 3.91 11.37 -12.64
CA LEU A 156 4.76 10.69 -11.67
C LEU A 156 3.93 9.85 -10.69
N TRP A 157 4.54 8.83 -10.09
CA TRP A 157 3.89 8.04 -9.04
C TRP A 157 3.70 8.81 -7.73
N TYR A 158 4.69 9.61 -7.35
CA TYR A 158 4.68 10.40 -6.10
C TYR A 158 4.45 11.89 -6.34
N GLY A 159 4.19 12.28 -7.59
CA GLY A 159 4.04 13.68 -7.97
C GLY A 159 5.33 14.49 -7.82
N ASP A 160 5.24 15.78 -8.09
CA ASP A 160 6.24 16.78 -7.73
C ASP A 160 5.77 17.46 -6.45
N SER A 161 6.60 17.45 -5.40
CA SER A 161 6.22 17.94 -4.07
C SER A 161 7.11 19.12 -3.68
N ILE A 162 6.48 20.22 -3.33
CA ILE A 162 7.15 21.37 -2.71
C ILE A 162 6.61 21.59 -1.30
N GLY A 163 7.47 22.00 -0.39
CA GLY A 163 7.12 22.20 1.00
C GLY A 163 7.36 23.65 1.46
N ARG A 164 6.54 24.13 2.36
CA ARG A 164 6.74 25.39 3.05
C ARG A 164 6.41 25.26 4.53
N TRP A 165 7.09 26.02 5.35
CA TRP A 165 6.83 26.05 6.78
C TRP A 165 5.77 27.10 7.14
N GLU A 166 4.76 26.66 7.88
CA GLU A 166 3.77 27.50 8.56
C GLU A 166 3.95 27.31 10.07
N GLY A 167 4.79 28.16 10.70
CA GLY A 167 5.22 27.93 12.09
C GLY A 167 6.00 26.62 12.22
N ASP A 168 5.47 25.70 13.02
CA ASP A 168 6.03 24.35 13.23
C ASP A 168 5.35 23.27 12.37
N THR A 169 4.50 23.67 11.44
CA THR A 169 3.83 22.75 10.50
C THR A 169 4.49 22.85 9.12
N LEU A 170 4.92 21.71 8.58
CA LEU A 170 5.33 21.62 7.19
C LEU A 170 4.08 21.37 6.33
N VAL A 171 3.81 22.29 5.42
CA VAL A 171 2.75 22.15 4.41
C VAL A 171 3.39 21.71 3.12
N VAL A 172 2.97 20.58 2.62
CA VAL A 172 3.47 19.96 1.38
C VAL A 172 2.37 20.02 0.32
N ASP A 173 2.71 20.61 -0.80
CA ASP A 173 1.85 20.71 -1.98
C ASP A 173 2.37 19.77 -3.06
N SER A 174 1.51 18.93 -3.65
CA SER A 174 1.92 17.88 -4.58
C SER A 174 0.97 17.77 -5.75
N ILE A 175 1.52 17.81 -6.95
CA ILE A 175 0.79 17.72 -8.23
C ILE A 175 1.51 16.79 -9.21
N GLY A 176 0.90 16.55 -10.36
CA GLY A 176 1.54 15.84 -11.48
C GLY A 176 1.57 14.34 -11.30
N PHE A 177 0.58 13.79 -10.66
CA PHE A 177 0.43 12.35 -10.47
C PHE A 177 -0.02 11.63 -11.74
N ASN A 178 0.42 10.37 -11.91
CA ASN A 178 -0.23 9.46 -12.85
C ASN A 178 -1.53 8.92 -12.21
N ASP A 179 -2.34 8.20 -12.98
CA ASP A 179 -3.63 7.62 -12.56
C ASP A 179 -3.53 6.11 -12.24
N LYS A 180 -2.34 5.60 -11.92
CA LYS A 180 -2.04 4.16 -11.90
C LYS A 180 -2.04 3.54 -10.50
N PHE A 181 -2.20 4.30 -9.45
CA PHE A 181 -2.25 3.80 -8.07
C PHE A 181 -3.63 3.97 -7.46
N TRP A 182 -3.87 3.36 -6.33
CA TRP A 182 -5.10 3.51 -5.54
C TRP A 182 -4.79 4.22 -4.23
N PHE A 183 -5.72 5.00 -3.72
CA PHE A 183 -5.49 5.70 -2.44
C PHE A 183 -5.44 4.76 -1.24
N ASP A 184 -6.07 3.60 -1.35
CA ASP A 184 -6.16 2.62 -0.27
C ASP A 184 -6.58 1.23 -0.80
N MET A 185 -6.69 0.27 0.13
CA MET A 185 -7.13 -1.08 -0.18
C MET A 185 -8.61 -1.18 -0.54
N ALA A 186 -9.44 -0.15 -0.28
CA ALA A 186 -10.81 -0.10 -0.77
C ALA A 186 -10.87 0.19 -2.27
N GLY A 187 -9.75 0.62 -2.85
CA GLY A 187 -9.64 0.84 -4.27
C GLY A 187 -10.14 2.21 -4.73
N HIS A 188 -10.11 3.21 -3.85
CA HIS A 188 -10.48 4.57 -4.22
C HIS A 188 -9.61 5.07 -5.38
N PRO A 189 -10.21 5.42 -6.53
CA PRO A 189 -9.49 5.86 -7.71
C PRO A 189 -9.17 7.36 -7.65
N HIS A 190 -8.32 7.77 -8.56
CA HIS A 190 -8.10 9.20 -8.86
C HIS A 190 -7.82 9.38 -10.35
N THR A 191 -7.72 10.64 -10.77
CA THR A 191 -7.36 11.03 -12.12
C THR A 191 -6.02 11.76 -12.14
N THR A 192 -5.56 12.15 -13.32
CA THR A 192 -4.36 13.00 -13.46
C THR A 192 -4.59 14.45 -12.99
N GLN A 193 -5.82 14.82 -12.58
CA GLN A 193 -6.14 16.11 -11.98
C GLN A 193 -5.86 16.11 -10.46
N LEU A 194 -5.36 15.01 -9.92
CA LEU A 194 -5.07 14.88 -8.50
C LEU A 194 -4.11 15.96 -8.03
N HIS A 195 -4.50 16.64 -6.97
CA HIS A 195 -3.72 17.57 -6.17
C HIS A 195 -3.82 17.14 -4.71
N VAL A 196 -2.70 16.97 -4.03
CA VAL A 196 -2.65 16.58 -2.62
C VAL A 196 -1.93 17.64 -1.81
N VAL A 197 -2.57 18.08 -0.75
CA VAL A 197 -1.94 18.96 0.25
C VAL A 197 -1.83 18.18 1.56
N GLU A 198 -0.63 18.09 2.10
CA GLU A 198 -0.35 17.42 3.36
C GLU A 198 0.20 18.41 4.38
N ARG A 199 -0.24 18.30 5.63
CA ARG A 199 0.19 19.16 6.73
C ARG A 199 0.78 18.27 7.81
N TYR A 200 2.11 18.31 7.94
CA TYR A 200 2.87 17.52 8.91
C TYR A 200 3.15 18.36 10.15
N HIS A 201 2.68 17.93 11.28
CA HIS A 201 2.93 18.58 12.57
C HIS A 201 3.51 17.57 13.55
N ARG A 202 4.82 17.67 13.83
CA ARG A 202 5.46 16.87 14.87
C ARG A 202 5.08 17.41 16.23
N ARG A 203 4.10 16.76 16.86
CA ARG A 203 3.51 17.22 18.12
C ARG A 203 4.45 17.06 19.31
N ASP A 204 5.24 15.98 19.33
CA ASP A 204 6.23 15.64 20.34
C ASP A 204 7.33 14.76 19.73
N TYR A 205 8.21 14.20 20.59
CA TYR A 205 9.32 13.37 20.11
C TYR A 205 8.86 12.23 19.21
N GLY A 206 7.83 11.50 19.61
CA GLY A 206 7.43 10.25 18.97
C GLY A 206 6.15 10.32 18.16
N ASN A 207 5.48 11.48 18.07
CA ASN A 207 4.17 11.57 17.41
C ASN A 207 4.12 12.70 16.41
N MET A 208 3.63 12.39 15.22
CA MET A 208 3.44 13.34 14.14
C MET A 208 2.03 13.21 13.57
N ASP A 209 1.25 14.28 13.73
CA ASP A 209 -0.07 14.40 13.15
C ASP A 209 0.07 14.80 11.66
N VAL A 210 -0.71 14.16 10.81
CA VAL A 210 -0.71 14.45 9.37
C VAL A 210 -2.15 14.63 8.90
N GLU A 211 -2.48 15.83 8.44
CA GLU A 211 -3.70 16.10 7.73
C GLU A 211 -3.44 16.02 6.22
N VAL A 212 -4.26 15.27 5.52
CA VAL A 212 -4.15 15.07 4.08
C VAL A 212 -5.42 15.55 3.41
N THR A 213 -5.31 16.54 2.54
CA THR A 213 -6.40 17.02 1.70
C THR A 213 -6.20 16.53 0.27
N ILE A 214 -7.12 15.71 -0.20
CA ILE A 214 -7.16 15.17 -1.55
C ILE A 214 -8.15 16.01 -2.37
N GLN A 215 -7.67 16.60 -3.45
CA GLN A 215 -8.48 17.37 -4.39
C GLN A 215 -8.34 16.72 -5.77
N ASP A 216 -9.41 16.15 -6.26
CA ASP A 216 -9.46 15.59 -7.62
C ASP A 216 -10.88 15.77 -8.18
N PRO A 217 -11.15 16.87 -8.85
CA PRO A 217 -12.48 17.15 -9.40
C PRO A 217 -12.92 16.18 -10.48
N GLY A 218 -11.98 15.38 -11.01
CA GLY A 218 -12.28 14.28 -11.93
C GLY A 218 -12.87 13.05 -11.26
N ALA A 219 -12.70 12.89 -9.93
CA ALA A 219 -13.15 11.72 -9.18
C ALA A 219 -14.04 12.06 -7.97
N TYR A 220 -13.90 13.24 -7.37
CA TYR A 220 -14.56 13.65 -6.13
C TYR A 220 -15.26 15.00 -6.28
N ALA A 221 -16.49 15.07 -5.80
CA ALA A 221 -17.30 16.31 -5.86
C ALA A 221 -16.81 17.38 -4.89
N LYS A 222 -16.07 17.00 -3.83
CA LYS A 222 -15.49 17.86 -2.81
C LYS A 222 -14.10 17.39 -2.40
N PRO A 223 -13.25 18.26 -1.85
CA PRO A 223 -12.02 17.83 -1.21
C PRO A 223 -12.28 16.77 -0.14
N TRP A 224 -11.48 15.71 -0.15
CA TRP A 224 -11.52 14.65 0.85
C TRP A 224 -10.40 14.86 1.85
N VAL A 225 -10.74 15.09 3.11
CA VAL A 225 -9.78 15.31 4.18
C VAL A 225 -9.64 14.05 5.01
N GLN A 226 -8.40 13.67 5.30
CA GLN A 226 -8.03 12.54 6.14
C GLN A 226 -7.07 13.00 7.24
N HIS A 227 -7.27 12.49 8.46
CA HIS A 227 -6.34 12.69 9.57
C HIS A 227 -5.58 11.39 9.85
N ARG A 228 -4.29 11.50 10.07
CA ARG A 228 -3.39 10.36 10.27
C ARG A 228 -2.42 10.62 11.41
N LEU A 229 -1.94 9.56 12.03
CA LEU A 229 -0.88 9.59 13.01
C LEU A 229 0.29 8.75 12.52
N ALA A 230 1.49 9.34 12.51
CA ALA A 230 2.74 8.62 12.38
C ALA A 230 3.42 8.53 13.75
N THR A 231 3.94 7.36 14.10
CA THR A 231 4.64 7.12 15.37
C THR A 231 6.09 6.78 15.11
N LEU A 232 7.00 7.39 15.87
CA LEU A 232 8.44 7.16 15.76
C LEU A 232 8.80 5.79 16.34
N GLU A 233 9.63 5.06 15.61
CA GLU A 233 10.19 3.77 16.00
C GLU A 233 11.72 3.91 16.11
N PRO A 234 12.23 4.43 17.24
CA PRO A 234 13.65 4.82 17.36
C PRO A 234 14.64 3.65 17.30
N ASP A 235 14.16 2.44 17.65
CA ASP A 235 14.96 1.22 17.67
C ASP A 235 14.75 0.35 16.40
N TRP A 236 14.09 0.90 15.37
CA TRP A 236 13.87 0.20 14.11
C TRP A 236 14.87 0.61 13.05
N ASP A 237 15.25 -0.34 12.20
CA ASP A 237 15.99 -0.09 10.98
C ASP A 237 15.11 -0.36 9.76
N VAL A 238 15.33 0.40 8.68
CA VAL A 238 14.66 0.11 7.40
C VAL A 238 15.20 -1.22 6.88
N LEU A 239 14.30 -2.16 6.71
CA LEU A 239 14.64 -3.51 6.26
C LEU A 239 14.76 -3.55 4.73
N GLU A 240 15.64 -4.41 4.24
CA GLU A 240 15.66 -4.75 2.83
C GLU A 240 14.40 -5.56 2.49
N TYR A 241 13.62 -5.06 1.53
CA TYR A 241 12.41 -5.71 1.07
C TYR A 241 12.37 -5.73 -0.47
N VAL A 242 12.50 -6.91 -1.05
CA VAL A 242 12.43 -7.09 -2.50
C VAL A 242 11.07 -7.63 -2.88
N CYS A 243 10.15 -6.76 -3.23
CA CYS A 243 8.75 -7.10 -3.52
C CYS A 243 8.58 -8.22 -4.55
N ASN A 244 9.45 -8.30 -5.56
CA ASN A 244 9.38 -9.33 -6.60
C ASN A 244 9.99 -10.67 -6.18
N GLU A 245 10.74 -10.72 -5.07
CA GLU A 245 11.35 -11.95 -4.60
C GLU A 245 10.29 -12.89 -4.05
N ASN A 246 10.14 -14.04 -4.73
CA ASN A 246 9.11 -15.03 -4.40
C ASN A 246 7.67 -14.50 -4.35
N ASN A 247 7.36 -13.43 -5.08
CA ASN A 247 6.03 -12.84 -5.13
C ASN A 247 5.06 -13.78 -5.84
N GLN A 248 4.15 -14.38 -5.09
CA GLN A 248 3.10 -15.28 -5.58
C GLN A 248 1.73 -14.60 -5.63
N ASP A 249 1.62 -13.35 -5.19
CA ASP A 249 0.37 -12.62 -5.07
C ASP A 249 -0.36 -12.41 -6.41
N PRO A 250 0.32 -12.04 -7.52
CA PRO A 250 -0.36 -11.90 -8.80
C PRO A 250 -1.09 -13.14 -9.30
N GLY A 251 -0.62 -14.34 -8.90
CA GLY A 251 -1.27 -15.60 -9.23
C GLY A 251 -2.34 -16.06 -8.22
N ARG A 252 -2.37 -15.47 -7.04
CA ARG A 252 -3.29 -15.81 -5.94
C ARG A 252 -4.43 -14.81 -5.78
N LEU A 253 -4.19 -13.56 -6.10
CA LEU A 253 -5.18 -12.48 -6.10
C LEU A 253 -6.04 -12.57 -7.37
N VAL A 254 -6.72 -13.69 -7.55
CA VAL A 254 -7.67 -13.87 -8.65
C VAL A 254 -9.06 -13.49 -8.17
N GLY A 255 -9.58 -12.40 -8.72
CA GLY A 255 -10.98 -12.06 -8.58
C GLY A 255 -11.87 -13.01 -9.38
N ASP A 256 -13.17 -12.93 -9.17
CA ASP A 256 -14.16 -13.81 -9.84
C ASP A 256 -14.18 -13.69 -11.38
N LYS A 257 -13.56 -12.65 -11.94
CA LYS A 257 -13.47 -12.43 -13.39
C LYS A 257 -12.58 -13.43 -14.15
N HIS A 258 -11.80 -14.25 -13.45
CA HIS A 258 -10.82 -15.18 -14.04
C HIS A 258 -11.08 -16.65 -13.68
N ARG A 259 -12.29 -16.98 -13.22
CA ARG A 259 -12.71 -18.37 -12.97
C ARG A 259 -13.70 -18.87 -14.01
#